data_066aad4601e570b85e7319010b7a6bb0
#
_entry.id   066aad4601e570b85e7319010b7a6bb0
#
_cell.length_a   1.000
_cell.length_b   1.000
_cell.length_c   1.000
_cell.angle_alpha   90.00
_cell.angle_beta   90.00
_cell.angle_gamma   90.00
#
_symmetry.space_group_name_H-M   'P 1'
#
loop_
_entity.id
_entity.type
_entity.pdbx_description
1 polymer ?
#
loop_
_entity_poly.entity_id
_entity_poly.type
_entity_poly.pdbx_seq_one_letter_code
_entity_poly.pdbx_strand_id
1 'polypeptide(L)'
;MKKITTTLKEPLKYLALNRGSLVLVTDTEGASYRDIGTFMAIGVDGTRIGSVSSGCIEDDIATHAEQAIVTGQTQTLRYGLGSPFFDLRLPCGGGLSIVVIPNPDETVLARALHKTSDRIPVTLSFDFLTGEINLVNETLLVVNASSMETFKVTLLPDQVVYVFGQGAEARSFAQLSSAAGYQVRLFTKEENIENILGVKHIRITDFDEFKFPEADPWTAICLFFHDHENEAKILSNYLGSLAALIGVQGSQKSRGTLLMELQRLGVSKTHIDKLSHKFGLIAKCRDPETLAISVLAHVATAFDGQRVV
;
A
#
# COMPACT_ATOMS: atom_id res chain seq x y z
N MET A 1 -2.77 16.94 -13.56
CA MET A 1 -3.91 16.07 -13.18
C MET A 1 -3.42 15.06 -12.16
N LYS A 2 -4.11 14.90 -11.05
CA LYS A 2 -3.68 13.98 -9.97
C LYS A 2 -3.96 12.53 -10.40
N LYS A 3 -2.94 11.66 -10.37
CA LYS A 3 -3.09 10.22 -10.59
C LYS A 3 -3.85 9.63 -9.40
N ILE A 4 -4.89 8.86 -9.68
CA ILE A 4 -5.69 8.21 -8.64
C ILE A 4 -5.19 6.78 -8.51
N THR A 5 -4.56 6.48 -7.40
CA THR A 5 -4.02 5.15 -7.09
C THR A 5 -4.45 4.73 -5.70
N THR A 6 -4.60 3.43 -5.49
CA THR A 6 -4.89 2.86 -4.17
C THR A 6 -4.25 1.51 -3.97
N THR A 7 -3.88 1.23 -2.73
CA THR A 7 -3.49 -0.10 -2.24
C THR A 7 -4.62 -0.74 -1.42
N LEU A 8 -5.70 0.01 -1.14
CA LEU A 8 -6.82 -0.46 -0.31
C LEU A 8 -7.74 -1.35 -1.17
N LYS A 9 -7.61 -2.66 -1.04
CA LYS A 9 -8.31 -3.67 -1.86
C LYS A 9 -9.28 -4.55 -1.06
N GLU A 10 -9.33 -4.41 0.26
CA GLU A 10 -10.22 -5.25 1.09
C GLU A 10 -11.70 -5.19 0.68
N PRO A 11 -12.28 -4.01 0.32
CA PRO A 11 -13.63 -3.94 -0.21
C PRO A 11 -13.82 -4.73 -1.51
N LEU A 12 -12.82 -4.67 -2.41
CA LEU A 12 -12.87 -5.39 -3.69
C LEU A 12 -12.72 -6.91 -3.48
N LYS A 13 -11.88 -7.34 -2.53
CA LYS A 13 -11.73 -8.75 -2.15
C LYS A 13 -13.05 -9.31 -1.61
N TYR A 14 -13.74 -8.54 -0.78
CA TYR A 14 -15.05 -8.94 -0.26
C TYR A 14 -16.07 -9.12 -1.38
N LEU A 15 -16.19 -8.12 -2.28
CA LEU A 15 -17.16 -8.14 -3.38
C LEU A 15 -16.82 -9.13 -4.51
N ALA A 16 -15.58 -9.57 -4.61
CA ALA A 16 -15.21 -10.66 -5.53
C ALA A 16 -15.75 -12.04 -5.06
N LEU A 17 -16.21 -12.15 -3.82
CA LEU A 17 -16.71 -13.40 -3.21
C LEU A 17 -18.14 -13.28 -2.69
N ASN A 18 -18.67 -12.06 -2.52
CA ASN A 18 -19.96 -11.78 -1.89
C ASN A 18 -20.75 -10.74 -2.68
N ARG A 19 -22.06 -10.90 -2.71
CA ARG A 19 -22.96 -9.90 -3.31
C ARG A 19 -23.04 -8.64 -2.44
N GLY A 20 -23.15 -7.49 -3.08
CA GLY A 20 -23.23 -6.22 -2.39
C GLY A 20 -23.08 -5.01 -3.32
N SER A 21 -22.84 -3.85 -2.75
CA SER A 21 -22.55 -2.61 -3.46
C SER A 21 -21.12 -2.16 -3.22
N LEU A 22 -20.47 -1.66 -4.27
CA LEU A 22 -19.20 -0.95 -4.20
C LEU A 22 -19.46 0.55 -4.05
N VAL A 23 -18.86 1.16 -3.04
CA VAL A 23 -18.85 2.60 -2.83
C VAL A 23 -17.47 3.13 -3.19
N LEU A 24 -17.43 4.18 -4.01
CA LEU A 24 -16.21 4.80 -4.51
C LEU A 24 -16.20 6.29 -4.24
N VAL A 25 -15.16 6.81 -3.58
CA VAL A 25 -14.92 8.25 -3.43
C VAL A 25 -14.44 8.83 -4.76
N THR A 26 -15.21 9.75 -5.33
CA THR A 26 -14.94 10.33 -6.65
C THR A 26 -14.43 11.76 -6.61
N ASP A 27 -14.77 12.51 -5.56
CA ASP A 27 -14.32 13.88 -5.36
C ASP A 27 -14.29 14.26 -3.88
N THR A 28 -13.38 15.16 -3.51
CA THR A 28 -13.26 15.72 -2.16
C THR A 28 -13.03 17.23 -2.24
N GLU A 29 -13.69 17.99 -1.38
CA GLU A 29 -13.54 19.43 -1.26
C GLU A 29 -13.19 19.82 0.17
N GLY A 30 -12.12 20.61 0.35
CA GLY A 30 -11.61 20.96 1.68
C GLY A 30 -10.97 19.79 2.41
N ALA A 31 -11.14 19.73 3.74
CA ALA A 31 -10.60 18.65 4.56
C ALA A 31 -11.39 17.35 4.34
N SER A 32 -10.69 16.27 4.07
CA SER A 32 -11.28 14.94 3.90
C SER A 32 -10.46 13.90 4.66
N TYR A 33 -11.14 12.94 5.29
CA TYR A 33 -10.49 11.79 5.95
C TYR A 33 -10.00 10.73 4.97
N ARG A 34 -10.51 10.74 3.73
CA ARG A 34 -10.17 9.74 2.71
C ARG A 34 -9.81 10.41 1.40
N ASP A 35 -8.89 9.78 0.71
CA ASP A 35 -8.50 10.22 -0.63
C ASP A 35 -9.53 9.80 -1.69
N ILE A 36 -9.55 10.54 -2.79
CA ILE A 36 -10.25 10.16 -4.02
C ILE A 36 -9.73 8.78 -4.47
N GLY A 37 -10.64 7.88 -4.89
CA GLY A 37 -10.31 6.50 -5.24
C GLY A 37 -10.37 5.51 -4.07
N THR A 38 -10.78 5.96 -2.88
CA THR A 38 -11.04 5.07 -1.75
C THR A 38 -12.31 4.26 -1.99
N PHE A 39 -12.24 2.96 -1.66
CA PHE A 39 -13.35 2.02 -1.76
C PHE A 39 -13.93 1.67 -0.39
N MET A 40 -15.23 1.37 -0.38
CA MET A 40 -15.94 0.68 0.70
C MET A 40 -16.89 -0.34 0.06
N ALA A 41 -17.07 -1.50 0.69
CA ALA A 41 -18.06 -2.49 0.30
C ALA A 41 -19.18 -2.56 1.33
N ILE A 42 -20.40 -2.75 0.84
CA ILE A 42 -21.59 -2.98 1.66
C ILE A 42 -22.24 -4.26 1.14
N GLY A 43 -22.23 -5.32 1.94
CA GLY A 43 -22.84 -6.59 1.62
C GLY A 43 -24.37 -6.55 1.71
N VAL A 44 -25.04 -7.49 1.03
CA VAL A 44 -26.50 -7.66 1.13
C VAL A 44 -26.98 -8.01 2.55
N ASP A 45 -26.08 -8.48 3.41
CA ASP A 45 -26.30 -8.80 4.82
C ASP A 45 -26.01 -7.61 5.76
N GLY A 46 -25.69 -6.42 5.19
CA GLY A 46 -25.30 -5.22 5.94
C GLY A 46 -23.83 -5.21 6.37
N THR A 47 -23.03 -6.22 6.00
CA THR A 47 -21.58 -6.22 6.27
C THR A 47 -20.91 -5.04 5.61
N ARG A 48 -20.03 -4.33 6.32
CA ARG A 48 -19.29 -3.16 5.83
C ARG A 48 -17.80 -3.42 5.88
N ILE A 49 -17.12 -3.27 4.73
CA ILE A 49 -15.67 -3.41 4.62
C ILE A 49 -15.07 -2.10 4.10
N GLY A 50 -14.15 -1.51 4.84
CA GLY A 50 -13.62 -0.18 4.57
C GLY A 50 -14.48 0.94 5.15
N SER A 51 -14.12 2.19 4.86
CA SER A 51 -14.83 3.39 5.32
C SER A 51 -14.48 4.57 4.42
N VAL A 52 -15.42 5.44 4.16
CA VAL A 52 -15.24 6.64 3.33
C VAL A 52 -15.27 7.95 4.12
N SER A 53 -15.78 7.93 5.36
CA SER A 53 -15.93 9.15 6.20
C SER A 53 -15.50 8.96 7.66
N SER A 54 -15.02 7.78 8.06
CA SER A 54 -14.72 7.42 9.45
C SER A 54 -15.98 7.32 10.36
N GLY A 55 -17.12 6.92 9.81
CA GLY A 55 -18.34 6.59 10.55
C GLY A 55 -19.42 7.66 10.55
N CYS A 56 -19.21 8.82 9.91
CA CYS A 56 -20.16 9.93 9.97
C CYS A 56 -21.41 9.73 9.08
N ILE A 57 -21.24 9.06 7.94
CA ILE A 57 -22.30 8.93 6.91
C ILE A 57 -22.48 7.48 6.43
N GLU A 58 -21.77 6.54 7.00
CA GLU A 58 -21.79 5.15 6.56
C GLU A 58 -23.17 4.48 6.71
N ASP A 59 -24.00 4.91 7.66
CA ASP A 59 -25.37 4.40 7.82
C ASP A 59 -26.29 4.85 6.68
N ASP A 60 -26.18 6.11 6.30
CA ASP A 60 -26.93 6.67 5.17
C ASP A 60 -26.48 6.04 3.84
N ILE A 61 -25.17 5.88 3.65
CA ILE A 61 -24.63 5.18 2.49
C ILE A 61 -25.11 3.71 2.41
N ALA A 62 -25.25 3.03 3.55
CA ALA A 62 -25.79 1.67 3.58
C ALA A 62 -27.23 1.62 3.09
N THR A 63 -28.07 2.58 3.50
CA THR A 63 -29.45 2.69 3.02
C THR A 63 -29.50 2.90 1.49
N HIS A 64 -28.66 3.76 0.96
CA HIS A 64 -28.54 3.97 -0.49
C HIS A 64 -27.99 2.74 -1.22
N ALA A 65 -27.08 2.00 -0.60
CA ALA A 65 -26.53 0.76 -1.17
C ALA A 65 -27.60 -0.33 -1.28
N GLU A 66 -28.46 -0.49 -0.26
CA GLU A 66 -29.61 -1.38 -0.31
C GLU A 66 -30.60 -1.01 -1.42
N GLN A 67 -30.93 0.27 -1.55
CA GLN A 67 -31.77 0.77 -2.64
C GLN A 67 -31.16 0.50 -4.02
N ALA A 68 -29.85 0.75 -4.17
CA ALA A 68 -29.13 0.49 -5.40
C ALA A 68 -29.18 -1.02 -5.80
N ILE A 69 -29.03 -1.94 -4.83
CA ILE A 69 -29.16 -3.38 -5.06
C ILE A 69 -30.56 -3.74 -5.56
N VAL A 70 -31.62 -3.16 -4.94
CA VAL A 70 -33.02 -3.44 -5.32
C VAL A 70 -33.34 -2.90 -6.71
N THR A 71 -32.90 -1.69 -7.03
CA THR A 71 -33.20 -1.03 -8.32
C THR A 71 -32.26 -1.47 -9.47
N GLY A 72 -31.09 -2.01 -9.14
CA GLY A 72 -30.03 -2.29 -10.10
C GLY A 72 -29.37 -1.03 -10.67
N GLN A 73 -29.62 0.16 -10.09
CA GLN A 73 -29.11 1.43 -10.58
C GLN A 73 -27.99 1.99 -9.70
N THR A 74 -26.99 2.59 -10.34
CA THR A 74 -25.97 3.38 -9.65
C THR A 74 -26.57 4.62 -9.02
N GLN A 75 -25.98 5.07 -7.90
CA GLN A 75 -26.36 6.32 -7.24
C GLN A 75 -25.14 7.20 -7.03
N THR A 76 -25.26 8.48 -7.32
CA THR A 76 -24.25 9.49 -7.01
C THR A 76 -24.73 10.34 -5.84
N LEU A 77 -23.93 10.42 -4.78
CA LEU A 77 -24.27 11.11 -3.54
C LEU A 77 -23.22 12.18 -3.23
N ARG A 78 -23.66 13.30 -2.68
CA ARG A 78 -22.78 14.37 -2.18
C ARG A 78 -23.10 14.66 -0.72
N TYR A 79 -22.08 14.65 0.13
CA TYR A 79 -22.16 14.94 1.57
C TYR A 79 -21.33 16.16 1.94
N GLY A 80 -21.72 16.85 3.02
CA GLY A 80 -21.02 18.02 3.53
C GLY A 80 -21.18 19.25 2.63
N LEU A 81 -20.10 19.94 2.33
CA LEU A 81 -20.14 21.16 1.51
C LEU A 81 -20.73 20.88 0.14
N GLY A 82 -21.77 21.65 -0.22
CA GLY A 82 -22.51 21.49 -1.49
C GLY A 82 -23.51 20.32 -1.50
N SER A 83 -23.77 19.67 -0.35
CA SER A 83 -24.73 18.59 -0.22
C SER A 83 -26.16 19.11 -0.17
N PRO A 84 -27.14 18.40 -0.79
CA PRO A 84 -28.58 18.66 -0.57
C PRO A 84 -29.07 18.15 0.80
N PHE A 85 -28.26 17.32 1.51
CA PHE A 85 -28.60 16.73 2.81
C PHE A 85 -28.18 17.66 3.95
N PHE A 86 -29.03 18.54 4.43
CA PHE A 86 -28.70 19.54 5.46
C PHE A 86 -28.40 18.93 6.83
N ASP A 87 -28.94 17.75 7.12
CA ASP A 87 -28.85 17.10 8.42
C ASP A 87 -27.56 16.24 8.56
N LEU A 88 -26.89 15.90 7.44
CA LEU A 88 -25.67 15.10 7.40
C LEU A 88 -24.43 15.98 7.19
N ARG A 89 -23.97 16.60 8.28
CA ARG A 89 -22.76 17.43 8.24
C ARG A 89 -21.51 16.58 8.47
N LEU A 90 -20.50 16.77 7.62
CA LEU A 90 -19.17 16.21 7.88
C LEU A 90 -18.48 17.08 8.94
N PRO A 91 -18.02 16.51 10.09
CA PRO A 91 -17.35 17.29 11.15
C PRO A 91 -16.10 18.03 10.69
N CYS A 92 -15.44 17.53 9.61
CA CYS A 92 -14.27 18.18 9.02
C CYS A 92 -14.61 19.46 8.22
N GLY A 93 -15.90 19.76 8.01
CA GLY A 93 -16.35 20.91 7.23
C GLY A 93 -16.10 20.81 5.73
N GLY A 94 -15.60 19.67 5.23
CA GLY A 94 -15.36 19.43 3.82
C GLY A 94 -16.58 18.90 3.07
N GLY A 95 -16.39 18.64 1.76
CA GLY A 95 -17.36 17.96 0.89
C GLY A 95 -16.82 16.65 0.36
N LEU A 96 -17.71 15.67 0.19
CA LEU A 96 -17.38 14.31 -0.30
C LEU A 96 -18.41 13.89 -1.35
N SER A 97 -17.95 13.56 -2.55
CA SER A 97 -18.77 12.90 -3.57
C SER A 97 -18.41 11.43 -3.64
N ILE A 98 -19.44 10.61 -3.70
CA ILE A 98 -19.31 9.15 -3.84
C ILE A 98 -20.23 8.62 -4.93
N VAL A 99 -19.88 7.47 -5.47
CA VAL A 99 -20.77 6.68 -6.33
C VAL A 99 -20.98 5.32 -5.68
N VAL A 100 -22.22 4.87 -5.66
CA VAL A 100 -22.66 3.55 -5.20
C VAL A 100 -22.98 2.70 -6.42
N ILE A 101 -22.26 1.60 -6.62
CA ILE A 101 -22.40 0.66 -7.74
C ILE A 101 -22.91 -0.67 -7.20
N PRO A 102 -24.17 -1.06 -7.54
CA PRO A 102 -24.71 -2.33 -7.08
C PRO A 102 -24.15 -3.50 -7.87
N ASN A 103 -23.97 -4.63 -7.20
CA ASN A 103 -23.58 -5.92 -7.78
C ASN A 103 -22.45 -5.80 -8.83
N PRO A 104 -21.28 -5.25 -8.47
CA PRO A 104 -20.16 -5.14 -9.40
C PRO A 104 -19.75 -6.52 -9.92
N ASP A 105 -19.25 -6.60 -11.17
CA ASP A 105 -18.82 -7.84 -11.77
C ASP A 105 -17.68 -8.49 -10.97
N GLU A 106 -17.98 -9.58 -10.29
CA GLU A 106 -17.04 -10.34 -9.44
C GLU A 106 -15.83 -10.87 -10.23
N THR A 107 -16.04 -11.23 -11.49
CA THR A 107 -14.98 -11.75 -12.37
C THR A 107 -13.97 -10.67 -12.70
N VAL A 108 -14.42 -9.42 -12.95
CA VAL A 108 -13.55 -8.28 -13.20
C VAL A 108 -12.75 -7.95 -11.95
N LEU A 109 -13.41 -7.94 -10.78
CA LEU A 109 -12.73 -7.68 -9.50
C LEU A 109 -11.69 -8.76 -9.19
N ALA A 110 -12.04 -10.04 -9.34
CA ALA A 110 -11.12 -11.16 -9.11
C ALA A 110 -9.89 -11.08 -10.04
N ARG A 111 -10.08 -10.78 -11.32
CA ARG A 111 -8.98 -10.60 -12.28
C ARG A 111 -8.08 -9.41 -11.92
N ALA A 112 -8.66 -8.30 -11.46
CA ALA A 112 -7.89 -7.15 -11.02
C ALA A 112 -7.03 -7.49 -9.79
N LEU A 113 -7.62 -8.18 -8.81
CA LEU A 113 -6.93 -8.63 -7.60
C LEU A 113 -5.81 -9.62 -7.92
N HIS A 114 -6.05 -10.57 -8.84
CA HIS A 114 -5.03 -11.53 -9.28
C HIS A 114 -3.82 -10.80 -9.89
N LYS A 115 -4.05 -9.88 -10.82
CA LYS A 115 -2.95 -9.09 -11.43
C LYS A 115 -2.14 -8.34 -10.37
N THR A 116 -2.79 -7.71 -9.38
CA THR A 116 -2.05 -7.02 -8.31
C THR A 116 -1.30 -7.97 -7.39
N SER A 117 -1.76 -9.21 -7.21
CA SER A 117 -1.03 -10.25 -6.47
C SER A 117 0.21 -10.73 -7.24
N ASP A 118 0.16 -10.71 -8.58
CA ASP A 118 1.29 -10.97 -9.47
C ASP A 118 2.22 -9.75 -9.61
N ARG A 119 2.09 -8.76 -8.72
CA ARG A 119 2.89 -7.54 -8.69
C ARG A 119 2.72 -6.62 -9.91
N ILE A 120 1.57 -6.71 -10.61
CA ILE A 120 1.23 -5.91 -11.79
C ILE A 120 0.16 -4.88 -11.40
N PRO A 121 0.43 -3.56 -11.51
CA PRO A 121 -0.58 -2.54 -11.34
C PRO A 121 -1.68 -2.71 -12.38
N VAL A 122 -2.92 -2.43 -11.99
CA VAL A 122 -4.06 -2.55 -12.90
C VAL A 122 -5.01 -1.37 -12.73
N THR A 123 -5.50 -0.82 -13.85
CA THR A 123 -6.47 0.26 -13.84
C THR A 123 -7.88 -0.30 -14.05
N LEU A 124 -8.79 0.07 -13.12
CA LEU A 124 -10.22 -0.11 -13.26
C LEU A 124 -10.84 1.18 -13.79
N SER A 125 -11.74 1.04 -14.77
CA SER A 125 -12.60 2.10 -15.26
C SER A 125 -14.03 1.82 -14.81
N PHE A 126 -14.65 2.82 -14.21
CA PHE A 126 -16.01 2.79 -13.68
C PHE A 126 -16.89 3.67 -14.57
N ASP A 127 -17.93 3.13 -15.15
CA ASP A 127 -18.98 3.89 -15.82
C ASP A 127 -20.11 4.16 -14.82
N PHE A 128 -20.39 5.42 -14.57
CA PHE A 128 -21.36 5.82 -13.54
C PHE A 128 -22.81 5.76 -14.03
N LEU A 129 -23.06 5.68 -15.33
CA LEU A 129 -24.39 5.56 -15.89
C LEU A 129 -24.85 4.10 -15.90
N THR A 130 -23.96 3.21 -16.35
CA THR A 130 -24.30 1.78 -16.48
C THR A 130 -23.95 0.96 -15.23
N GLY A 131 -23.03 1.44 -14.40
CA GLY A 131 -22.46 0.69 -13.28
C GLY A 131 -21.37 -0.33 -13.74
N GLU A 132 -21.01 -0.33 -15.00
CA GLU A 132 -19.99 -1.24 -15.53
C GLU A 132 -18.60 -0.92 -14.98
N ILE A 133 -17.87 -1.98 -14.66
CA ILE A 133 -16.46 -1.91 -14.25
C ILE A 133 -15.63 -2.69 -15.26
N ASN A 134 -14.65 -2.03 -15.85
CA ASN A 134 -13.79 -2.63 -16.86
C ASN A 134 -12.31 -2.55 -16.48
N LEU A 135 -11.54 -3.60 -16.85
CA LEU A 135 -10.08 -3.57 -16.80
C LEU A 135 -9.55 -2.78 -18.01
N VAL A 136 -8.76 -1.77 -17.75
CA VAL A 136 -8.09 -0.98 -18.79
C VAL A 136 -6.67 -1.49 -18.95
N ASN A 137 -6.32 -1.89 -20.19
CA ASN A 137 -4.98 -2.43 -20.51
C ASN A 137 -3.89 -1.37 -20.60
N GLU A 138 -4.22 -0.10 -20.43
CA GLU A 138 -3.26 0.98 -20.41
C GLU A 138 -2.76 1.19 -18.98
N THR A 139 -1.45 1.10 -18.79
CA THR A 139 -0.78 1.66 -17.61
C THR A 139 -0.84 3.18 -17.75
N LEU A 140 -2.03 3.76 -17.63
CA LEU A 140 -2.21 5.18 -17.77
C LEU A 140 -1.62 5.88 -16.55
N LEU A 141 -0.47 6.47 -16.77
CA LEU A 141 0.14 7.45 -15.88
C LEU A 141 -0.71 8.74 -15.77
N VAL A 142 -1.82 8.83 -16.51
CA VAL A 142 -2.67 10.02 -16.57
C VAL A 142 -4.14 9.59 -16.59
N VAL A 143 -4.86 9.86 -15.53
CA VAL A 143 -6.33 9.77 -15.51
C VAL A 143 -6.87 11.06 -16.12
N ASN A 144 -7.40 10.98 -17.33
CA ASN A 144 -8.30 12.01 -17.82
C ASN A 144 -9.67 11.79 -17.15
N ALA A 145 -9.94 12.49 -16.05
CA ALA A 145 -11.30 12.70 -15.58
C ALA A 145 -11.99 13.68 -16.57
N SER A 146 -12.24 13.23 -17.78
CA SER A 146 -12.69 14.10 -18.87
C SER A 146 -14.15 13.89 -19.28
N SER A 147 -14.87 13.00 -18.60
CA SER A 147 -16.34 12.99 -18.67
C SER A 147 -16.90 12.79 -17.27
N MET A 148 -18.03 13.41 -16.99
CA MET A 148 -18.79 13.18 -15.74
C MET A 148 -19.34 11.73 -15.65
N GLU A 149 -19.04 10.88 -16.62
CA GLU A 149 -19.62 9.55 -16.80
C GLU A 149 -18.65 8.44 -16.46
N THR A 150 -17.34 8.67 -16.57
CA THR A 150 -16.33 7.62 -16.32
C THR A 150 -15.24 8.06 -15.36
N PHE A 151 -14.81 7.11 -14.50
CA PHE A 151 -13.79 7.35 -13.50
C PHE A 151 -12.78 6.21 -13.49
N LYS A 152 -11.50 6.51 -13.33
CA LYS A 152 -10.43 5.51 -13.38
C LYS A 152 -9.62 5.48 -12.08
N VAL A 153 -9.39 4.29 -11.55
CA VAL A 153 -8.55 4.06 -10.37
C VAL A 153 -7.51 2.98 -10.68
N THR A 154 -6.25 3.27 -10.43
CA THR A 154 -5.18 2.26 -10.54
C THR A 154 -4.98 1.57 -9.19
N LEU A 155 -5.21 0.27 -9.16
CA LEU A 155 -4.87 -0.60 -8.05
C LEU A 155 -3.38 -0.90 -8.11
N LEU A 156 -2.67 -0.61 -7.03
CA LEU A 156 -1.25 -0.93 -6.89
C LEU A 156 -1.08 -2.29 -6.20
N PRO A 157 0.02 -3.00 -6.45
CA PRO A 157 0.44 -4.14 -5.64
C PRO A 157 0.51 -3.82 -4.15
N ASP A 158 0.34 -4.83 -3.32
CA ASP A 158 0.49 -4.66 -1.87
C ASP A 158 1.93 -4.26 -1.54
N GLN A 159 2.08 -3.34 -0.59
CA GLN A 159 3.39 -2.91 -0.13
C GLN A 159 4.03 -4.02 0.71
N VAL A 160 5.27 -4.38 0.37
CA VAL A 160 6.02 -5.46 1.01
C VAL A 160 7.29 -4.90 1.63
N VAL A 161 7.57 -5.32 2.85
CA VAL A 161 8.81 -4.98 3.55
C VAL A 161 9.66 -6.23 3.72
N TYR A 162 10.84 -6.24 3.11
CA TYR A 162 11.87 -7.25 3.31
C TYR A 162 12.77 -6.79 4.44
N VAL A 163 12.72 -7.50 5.55
CA VAL A 163 13.55 -7.26 6.73
C VAL A 163 14.66 -8.29 6.72
N PHE A 164 15.90 -7.87 6.55
CA PHE A 164 17.08 -8.72 6.67
C PHE A 164 17.78 -8.42 7.98
N GLY A 165 17.83 -9.36 8.90
CA GLY A 165 18.44 -9.11 10.19
C GLY A 165 18.18 -10.18 11.24
N GLN A 166 18.65 -9.88 12.43
CA GLN A 166 18.48 -10.70 13.63
C GLN A 166 18.41 -9.78 14.87
N GLY A 167 18.01 -10.36 16.01
CA GLY A 167 17.94 -9.64 17.26
C GLY A 167 16.68 -8.76 17.41
N ALA A 168 16.69 -7.91 18.44
CA ALA A 168 15.53 -7.14 18.86
C ALA A 168 15.09 -6.12 17.83
N GLU A 169 16.03 -5.44 17.17
CA GLU A 169 15.76 -4.38 16.19
C GLU A 169 14.98 -4.92 14.96
N ALA A 170 15.46 -6.04 14.40
CA ALA A 170 14.81 -6.67 13.26
C ALA A 170 13.40 -7.17 13.65
N ARG A 171 13.26 -7.76 14.83
CA ARG A 171 11.97 -8.28 15.33
C ARG A 171 10.98 -7.16 15.61
N SER A 172 11.38 -6.12 16.36
CA SER A 172 10.51 -4.97 16.67
C SER A 172 10.05 -4.27 15.39
N PHE A 173 10.94 -4.09 14.41
CA PHE A 173 10.59 -3.48 13.14
C PHE A 173 9.63 -4.36 12.31
N ALA A 174 9.88 -5.68 12.23
CA ALA A 174 9.00 -6.61 11.53
C ALA A 174 7.60 -6.65 12.15
N GLN A 175 7.50 -6.71 13.48
CA GLN A 175 6.24 -6.69 14.21
C GLN A 175 5.46 -5.40 13.99
N LEU A 176 6.11 -4.26 14.11
CA LEU A 176 5.47 -2.94 13.94
C LEU A 176 5.02 -2.74 12.48
N SER A 177 5.84 -3.16 11.51
CA SER A 177 5.49 -3.09 10.08
C SER A 177 4.27 -3.95 9.75
N SER A 178 4.18 -5.18 10.33
CA SER A 178 3.02 -6.05 10.17
C SER A 178 1.77 -5.44 10.80
N ALA A 179 1.87 -4.89 12.01
CA ALA A 179 0.77 -4.21 12.69
C ALA A 179 0.29 -2.96 11.92
N ALA A 180 1.17 -2.30 11.17
CA ALA A 180 0.85 -1.18 10.29
C ALA A 180 0.20 -1.61 8.95
N GLY A 181 0.01 -2.91 8.71
CA GLY A 181 -0.67 -3.46 7.54
C GLY A 181 0.23 -3.77 6.33
N TYR A 182 1.55 -3.69 6.47
CA TYR A 182 2.48 -4.12 5.42
C TYR A 182 2.60 -5.65 5.37
N GLN A 183 2.80 -6.21 4.18
CA GLN A 183 3.26 -7.58 4.05
C GLN A 183 4.74 -7.63 4.48
N VAL A 184 5.08 -8.48 5.45
CA VAL A 184 6.44 -8.53 5.99
C VAL A 184 7.06 -9.89 5.75
N ARG A 185 8.32 -9.90 5.24
CA ARG A 185 9.16 -11.07 5.14
C ARG A 185 10.44 -10.82 5.93
N LEU A 186 10.61 -11.58 7.02
CA LEU A 186 11.82 -11.53 7.85
C LEU A 186 12.81 -12.62 7.43
N PHE A 187 13.91 -12.18 6.88
CA PHE A 187 15.03 -13.00 6.44
C PHE A 187 16.12 -12.99 7.53
N THR A 188 16.43 -14.14 8.10
CA THR A 188 17.32 -14.22 9.27
C THR A 188 18.12 -15.51 9.31
N LYS A 189 19.24 -15.48 10.05
CA LYS A 189 20.03 -16.67 10.40
C LYS A 189 19.57 -17.35 11.69
N GLU A 190 18.70 -16.73 12.47
CA GLU A 190 18.22 -17.28 13.73
C GLU A 190 17.46 -18.58 13.52
N GLU A 191 17.75 -19.60 14.35
CA GLU A 191 17.10 -20.92 14.27
C GLU A 191 15.75 -20.95 14.97
N ASN A 192 15.68 -20.32 16.14
CA ASN A 192 14.50 -20.31 16.99
C ASN A 192 13.92 -18.89 17.02
N ILE A 193 13.02 -18.60 16.09
CA ILE A 193 12.34 -17.31 16.03
C ILE A 193 10.94 -17.49 16.62
N GLU A 194 10.58 -16.63 17.58
CA GLU A 194 9.19 -16.52 18.01
C GLU A 194 8.33 -16.13 16.80
N ASN A 195 7.18 -16.79 16.67
CA ASN A 195 6.25 -16.51 15.61
C ASN A 195 5.65 -15.10 15.79
N ILE A 196 5.93 -14.20 14.88
CA ILE A 196 5.36 -12.85 14.85
C ILE A 196 4.13 -12.89 13.93
N LEU A 197 2.98 -12.50 14.47
CA LEU A 197 1.72 -12.48 13.73
C LEU A 197 1.82 -11.64 12.44
N GLY A 198 1.44 -12.25 11.33
CA GLY A 198 1.46 -11.57 10.02
C GLY A 198 2.85 -11.41 9.38
N VAL A 199 3.92 -11.96 9.99
CA VAL A 199 5.28 -11.95 9.45
C VAL A 199 5.63 -13.31 8.86
N LYS A 200 6.06 -13.35 7.59
CA LYS A 200 6.60 -14.55 6.98
C LYS A 200 8.10 -14.67 7.31
N HIS A 201 8.44 -15.67 8.11
CA HIS A 201 9.83 -15.97 8.48
C HIS A 201 10.51 -16.82 7.41
N ILE A 202 11.71 -16.43 7.02
CA ILE A 202 12.55 -17.12 6.02
C ILE A 202 13.95 -17.26 6.60
N ARG A 203 14.36 -18.51 6.87
CA ARG A 203 15.70 -18.78 7.35
C ARG A 203 16.70 -18.75 6.20
N ILE A 204 17.80 -18.04 6.38
CA ILE A 204 18.95 -18.04 5.47
C ILE A 204 20.09 -18.80 6.15
N THR A 205 20.51 -19.92 5.58
CA THR A 205 21.65 -20.69 6.07
C THR A 205 22.95 -20.20 5.43
N ASP A 206 22.91 -19.89 4.14
CA ASP A 206 24.03 -19.39 3.37
C ASP A 206 23.56 -18.28 2.41
N PHE A 207 24.21 -17.12 2.46
CA PHE A 207 23.89 -15.98 1.58
C PHE A 207 24.41 -16.16 0.15
N ASP A 208 25.42 -16.98 -0.07
CA ASP A 208 26.00 -17.22 -1.40
C ASP A 208 25.12 -18.16 -2.23
N GLU A 209 24.38 -19.06 -1.58
CA GLU A 209 23.45 -19.98 -2.21
C GLU A 209 21.99 -19.46 -2.18
N PHE A 210 21.71 -18.40 -1.41
CA PHE A 210 20.35 -17.91 -1.21
C PHE A 210 19.82 -17.20 -2.45
N LYS A 211 18.68 -17.67 -2.96
CA LYS A 211 17.98 -17.01 -4.06
C LYS A 211 17.15 -15.85 -3.52
N PHE A 212 17.66 -14.65 -3.66
CA PHE A 212 16.98 -13.43 -3.24
C PHE A 212 15.69 -13.20 -4.06
N PRO A 213 14.55 -12.90 -3.40
CA PRO A 213 13.34 -12.53 -4.14
C PRO A 213 13.52 -11.19 -4.84
N GLU A 214 12.84 -11.02 -5.96
CA GLU A 214 12.84 -9.75 -6.69
C GLU A 214 12.22 -8.62 -5.87
N ALA A 215 12.67 -7.40 -6.13
CA ALA A 215 12.14 -6.19 -5.52
C ALA A 215 11.68 -5.21 -6.60
N ASP A 216 10.49 -4.67 -6.42
CA ASP A 216 9.79 -3.76 -7.31
C ASP A 216 9.49 -2.42 -6.60
N PRO A 217 8.82 -1.43 -7.25
CA PRO A 217 8.52 -0.14 -6.64
C PRO A 217 7.66 -0.19 -5.37
N TRP A 218 7.01 -1.31 -5.06
CA TRP A 218 6.20 -1.50 -3.85
C TRP A 218 6.91 -2.38 -2.81
N THR A 219 8.23 -2.50 -2.92
CA THR A 219 9.08 -3.25 -1.99
C THR A 219 10.05 -2.31 -1.28
N ALA A 220 10.14 -2.41 0.04
CA ALA A 220 11.17 -1.76 0.85
C ALA A 220 12.15 -2.81 1.37
N ILE A 221 13.45 -2.52 1.29
CA ILE A 221 14.55 -3.39 1.74
C ILE A 221 15.20 -2.76 2.96
N CYS A 222 15.08 -3.40 4.11
CA CYS A 222 15.53 -2.90 5.41
C CYS A 222 16.49 -3.89 6.07
N LEU A 223 17.74 -3.48 6.28
CA LEU A 223 18.79 -4.32 6.86
C LEU A 223 19.09 -3.92 8.31
N PHE A 224 19.07 -4.91 9.21
CA PHE A 224 19.36 -4.80 10.64
C PHE A 224 20.42 -5.83 11.05
N PHE A 225 21.52 -5.88 10.30
CA PHE A 225 22.66 -6.70 10.64
C PHE A 225 23.76 -5.85 11.31
N HIS A 226 24.65 -6.54 12.02
CA HIS A 226 25.90 -5.98 12.50
C HIS A 226 27.13 -6.55 11.77
N ASP A 227 26.87 -7.29 10.67
CA ASP A 227 27.86 -7.99 9.86
C ASP A 227 27.91 -7.39 8.45
N HIS A 228 28.95 -6.60 8.19
CA HIS A 228 29.11 -5.84 6.94
C HIS A 228 29.34 -6.71 5.70
N GLU A 229 29.86 -7.92 5.86
CA GLU A 229 30.08 -8.83 4.72
C GLU A 229 28.74 -9.32 4.16
N ASN A 230 27.84 -9.76 5.04
CA ASN A 230 26.50 -10.19 4.63
C ASN A 230 25.64 -9.02 4.12
N GLU A 231 25.77 -7.83 4.73
CA GLU A 231 25.10 -6.60 4.26
C GLU A 231 25.48 -6.28 2.81
N ALA A 232 26.76 -6.31 2.47
CA ALA A 232 27.23 -6.02 1.12
C ALA A 232 26.70 -7.04 0.10
N LYS A 233 26.67 -8.33 0.44
CA LYS A 233 26.08 -9.38 -0.41
C LYS A 233 24.60 -9.17 -0.67
N ILE A 234 23.81 -8.85 0.37
CA ILE A 234 22.38 -8.56 0.22
C ILE A 234 22.18 -7.32 -0.65
N LEU A 235 22.88 -6.24 -0.34
CA LEU A 235 22.74 -4.96 -1.04
C LEU A 235 23.14 -5.04 -2.51
N SER A 236 24.17 -5.84 -2.86
CA SER A 236 24.59 -6.04 -4.25
C SER A 236 23.47 -6.62 -5.13
N ASN A 237 22.56 -7.42 -4.54
CA ASN A 237 21.39 -7.96 -5.24
C ASN A 237 20.26 -6.91 -5.44
N TYR A 238 20.17 -5.91 -4.56
CA TYR A 238 19.02 -4.99 -4.57
C TYR A 238 19.33 -3.58 -5.05
N LEU A 239 20.56 -3.08 -4.98
CA LEU A 239 20.90 -1.71 -5.36
C LEU A 239 20.64 -1.41 -6.85
N GLY A 240 20.55 -2.43 -7.70
CA GLY A 240 20.12 -2.31 -9.10
C GLY A 240 18.59 -2.36 -9.29
N SER A 241 17.81 -2.70 -8.26
CA SER A 241 16.37 -2.89 -8.36
C SER A 241 15.59 -1.57 -8.38
N LEU A 242 14.26 -1.68 -8.51
CA LEU A 242 13.30 -0.57 -8.44
C LEU A 242 12.68 -0.42 -7.04
N ALA A 243 13.27 -1.03 -6.00
CA ALA A 243 12.75 -0.93 -4.64
C ALA A 243 12.52 0.52 -4.21
N ALA A 244 11.39 0.79 -3.52
CA ALA A 244 11.01 2.11 -3.04
C ALA A 244 12.01 2.68 -2.03
N LEU A 245 12.59 1.79 -1.20
CA LEU A 245 13.60 2.12 -0.21
C LEU A 245 14.59 0.99 -0.08
N ILE A 246 15.89 1.31 -0.03
CA ILE A 246 16.95 0.39 0.37
C ILE A 246 17.74 1.08 1.48
N GLY A 247 17.66 0.52 2.69
CA GLY A 247 18.29 1.13 3.87
C GLY A 247 18.97 0.10 4.76
N VAL A 248 20.04 0.53 5.42
CA VAL A 248 20.83 -0.29 6.34
C VAL A 248 21.08 0.46 7.64
N GLN A 249 20.88 -0.23 8.77
CA GLN A 249 21.25 0.27 10.07
C GLN A 249 22.77 0.29 10.21
N GLY A 250 23.33 1.34 10.78
CA GLY A 250 24.76 1.38 11.04
C GLY A 250 25.28 2.79 11.35
N SER A 251 26.46 2.84 11.96
CA SER A 251 27.19 4.08 12.22
C SER A 251 27.81 4.63 10.93
N GLN A 252 28.25 5.90 10.96
CA GLN A 252 29.00 6.47 9.83
C GLN A 252 30.28 5.68 9.49
N LYS A 253 30.96 5.15 10.53
CA LYS A 253 32.16 4.32 10.36
C LYS A 253 31.83 3.01 9.66
N SER A 254 30.77 2.30 10.12
CA SER A 254 30.29 1.07 9.52
C SER A 254 29.89 1.26 8.06
N ARG A 255 29.25 2.39 7.77
CA ARG A 255 28.89 2.76 6.40
C ARG A 255 30.09 2.89 5.46
N GLY A 256 31.21 3.48 5.94
CA GLY A 256 32.43 3.57 5.13
C GLY A 256 32.98 2.20 4.74
N THR A 257 33.02 1.25 5.67
CA THR A 257 33.41 -0.13 5.43
C THR A 257 32.49 -0.82 4.42
N LEU A 258 31.17 -0.66 4.59
CA LEU A 258 30.16 -1.22 3.68
C LEU A 258 30.32 -0.70 2.26
N LEU A 259 30.54 0.60 2.07
CA LEU A 259 30.74 1.20 0.75
C LEU A 259 31.97 0.66 0.04
N MET A 260 33.09 0.46 0.76
CA MET A 260 34.30 -0.17 0.21
C MET A 260 34.03 -1.60 -0.22
N GLU A 261 33.27 -2.36 0.56
CA GLU A 261 32.94 -3.75 0.24
C GLU A 261 32.00 -3.84 -1.00
N LEU A 262 31.02 -2.95 -1.10
CA LEU A 262 30.15 -2.86 -2.29
C LEU A 262 30.95 -2.55 -3.56
N GLN A 263 31.95 -1.65 -3.46
CA GLN A 263 32.87 -1.36 -4.57
C GLN A 263 33.73 -2.58 -4.93
N ARG A 264 34.21 -3.33 -3.94
CA ARG A 264 34.96 -4.57 -4.15
C ARG A 264 34.13 -5.64 -4.87
N LEU A 265 32.83 -5.69 -4.59
CA LEU A 265 31.87 -6.57 -5.26
C LEU A 265 31.46 -6.06 -6.66
N GLY A 266 32.01 -4.95 -7.12
CA GLY A 266 31.76 -4.40 -8.46
C GLY A 266 30.45 -3.63 -8.60
N VAL A 267 29.79 -3.25 -7.49
CA VAL A 267 28.57 -2.45 -7.53
C VAL A 267 28.91 -1.05 -8.02
N SER A 268 28.21 -0.58 -9.04
CA SER A 268 28.45 0.75 -9.63
C SER A 268 28.14 1.89 -8.65
N LYS A 269 28.84 3.00 -8.78
CA LYS A 269 28.60 4.18 -7.94
C LYS A 269 27.15 4.66 -8.03
N THR A 270 26.56 4.66 -9.23
CA THR A 270 25.15 5.04 -9.45
C THR A 270 24.16 4.15 -8.69
N HIS A 271 24.49 2.88 -8.51
CA HIS A 271 23.68 1.96 -7.69
C HIS A 271 23.93 2.20 -6.20
N ILE A 272 25.17 2.42 -5.79
CA ILE A 272 25.53 2.74 -4.39
C ILE A 272 24.84 4.03 -3.94
N ASP A 273 24.71 5.02 -4.80
CA ASP A 273 24.05 6.30 -4.50
C ASP A 273 22.53 6.15 -4.22
N LYS A 274 21.91 5.01 -4.60
CA LYS A 274 20.52 4.67 -4.23
C LYS A 274 20.37 4.24 -2.77
N LEU A 275 21.47 3.82 -2.12
CA LEU A 275 21.42 3.47 -0.71
C LEU A 275 21.07 4.70 0.12
N SER A 276 19.97 4.64 0.86
CA SER A 276 19.53 5.76 1.67
C SER A 276 20.63 6.29 2.60
N HIS A 277 20.91 7.58 2.52
CA HIS A 277 21.94 8.23 3.36
C HIS A 277 21.56 8.24 4.84
N LYS A 278 20.27 8.23 5.14
CA LYS A 278 19.73 8.13 6.50
C LYS A 278 18.76 6.97 6.53
N PHE A 279 18.90 6.08 7.48
CA PHE A 279 17.98 4.99 7.71
C PHE A 279 17.16 5.28 8.95
N GLY A 280 15.89 5.67 8.73
CA GLY A 280 14.99 6.21 9.73
C GLY A 280 14.94 7.75 9.74
N LEU A 281 13.87 8.31 10.29
CA LEU A 281 13.61 9.76 10.38
C LEU A 281 14.05 10.38 11.71
N ILE A 282 14.15 9.57 12.78
CA ILE A 282 14.59 10.01 14.10
C ILE A 282 16.09 9.77 14.21
N ALA A 283 16.84 10.81 14.56
CA ALA A 283 18.28 10.69 14.73
C ALA A 283 18.63 10.06 16.08
N LYS A 284 19.67 9.22 16.12
CA LYS A 284 20.26 8.65 17.34
C LYS A 284 19.28 7.84 18.20
N CYS A 285 18.50 6.94 17.58
CA CYS A 285 17.73 5.95 18.33
C CYS A 285 18.66 5.07 19.19
N ARG A 286 18.26 4.80 20.43
CA ARG A 286 19.07 4.03 21.40
C ARG A 286 18.38 2.75 21.85
N ASP A 287 17.15 2.54 21.43
CA ASP A 287 16.33 1.36 21.71
C ASP A 287 15.70 0.83 20.42
N PRO A 288 15.39 -0.49 20.38
CA PRO A 288 14.82 -1.14 19.18
C PRO A 288 13.47 -0.57 18.77
N GLU A 289 12.63 -0.17 19.72
CA GLU A 289 11.27 0.31 19.49
C GLU A 289 11.28 1.68 18.80
N THR A 290 12.06 2.63 19.33
CA THR A 290 12.23 3.96 18.71
C THR A 290 12.86 3.84 17.31
N LEU A 291 13.83 2.94 17.13
CA LEU A 291 14.42 2.68 15.83
C LEU A 291 13.37 2.13 14.87
N ALA A 292 12.56 1.15 15.29
CA ALA A 292 11.49 0.56 14.49
C ALA A 292 10.49 1.61 14.04
N ILE A 293 10.01 2.48 14.93
CA ILE A 293 9.12 3.60 14.60
C ILE A 293 9.77 4.53 13.57
N SER A 294 11.03 4.89 13.80
CA SER A 294 11.80 5.79 12.94
C SER A 294 11.94 5.25 11.51
N VAL A 295 12.27 3.97 11.38
CA VAL A 295 12.42 3.30 10.08
C VAL A 295 11.08 3.08 9.40
N LEU A 296 10.03 2.73 10.17
CA LEU A 296 8.69 2.56 9.63
C LEU A 296 8.14 3.87 9.02
N ALA A 297 8.35 5.00 9.70
CA ALA A 297 7.98 6.32 9.16
C ALA A 297 8.73 6.63 7.85
N HIS A 298 10.02 6.25 7.75
CA HIS A 298 10.79 6.40 6.52
C HIS A 298 10.26 5.50 5.39
N VAL A 299 9.93 4.24 5.68
CA VAL A 299 9.29 3.32 4.73
C VAL A 299 7.96 3.88 4.24
N ALA A 300 7.11 4.38 5.15
CA ALA A 300 5.83 4.98 4.80
C ALA A 300 6.00 6.18 3.87
N THR A 301 6.97 7.05 4.13
CA THR A 301 7.31 8.21 3.28
C THR A 301 7.76 7.77 1.89
N ALA A 302 8.60 6.72 1.80
CA ALA A 302 9.07 6.20 0.53
C ALA A 302 7.93 5.60 -0.32
N PHE A 303 7.00 4.89 0.30
CA PHE A 303 5.84 4.34 -0.39
C PHE A 303 4.83 5.43 -0.79
N ASP A 304 4.67 6.48 0.01
CA ASP A 304 3.79 7.61 -0.36
C ASP A 304 4.31 8.33 -1.59
N GLY A 305 5.61 8.51 -1.72
CA GLY A 305 6.25 9.04 -2.92
C GLY A 305 5.94 8.24 -4.20
N GLN A 306 5.71 6.93 -4.10
CA GLN A 306 5.33 6.08 -5.23
C GLN A 306 3.87 6.25 -5.67
N ARG A 307 2.99 6.80 -4.83
CA ARG A 307 1.59 7.10 -5.19
C ARG A 307 1.47 8.32 -6.13
N VAL A 308 2.50 9.14 -6.21
CA VAL A 308 2.49 10.45 -6.90
C VAL A 308 3.13 10.39 -8.30
N VAL A 309 3.74 9.27 -8.68
CA VAL A 309 4.47 9.12 -9.97
C VAL A 309 3.56 8.69 -11.13
#